data_1a9cc9728b0349258bab8e40f1e8d5ae
#
_entry.id   1a9cc9728b0349258bab8e40f1e8d5ae
#
_cell.length_a   1.000
_cell.length_b   1.000
_cell.length_c   1.000
_cell.angle_alpha   90.00
_cell.angle_beta   90.00
_cell.angle_gamma   90.00
#
_symmetry.space_group_name_H-M   'P 1'
#
loop_
_entity.id
_entity.type
_entity.pdbx_description
1 polymer ?
#
loop_
_entity_poly.entity_id
_entity_poly.type
_entity_poly.pdbx_seq_one_letter_code
_entity_poly.pdbx_strand_id
1 'polypeptide(L)'
;MAEKKNKGFEYARSVKSDFSDELINSYFLRPIAGVLVRVFYPTPITPNQLTVAAILVGACAALFYSIGEYRTTIIAGLLITLKDLLDSADGQLARAKNLFSRRGRFVDSIGDFVVDLLVFIAITLSLYRVEPASHIIFLGLAGVIGITLRVSYHVFYHVSYLHLEDQYQTNRLIEEIREEDRRGDPLALRLQHIFLLIYSWQDKLMYGIDEWSKS
;
A
#
# COMPACT_ATOMS: atom_id res chain seq x y z
N MET A 1 -2.14 40.37 -4.11
CA MET A 1 -1.47 39.66 -3.00
C MET A 1 -2.55 38.91 -2.24
N ALA A 2 -2.73 37.62 -2.51
CA ALA A 2 -3.73 36.80 -1.83
C ALA A 2 -3.10 36.26 -0.54
N GLU A 3 -3.69 36.64 0.56
CA GLU A 3 -3.36 36.22 1.92
C GLU A 3 -3.48 34.69 2.03
N LYS A 4 -2.32 33.98 2.10
CA LYS A 4 -2.25 32.58 2.43
C LYS A 4 -2.72 32.42 3.88
N LYS A 5 -4.04 32.28 4.08
CA LYS A 5 -4.60 31.85 5.38
C LYS A 5 -3.93 30.53 5.75
N ASN A 6 -3.11 30.58 6.76
CA ASN A 6 -2.48 29.43 7.41
C ASN A 6 -3.62 28.59 8.03
N LYS A 7 -4.22 27.70 7.23
CA LYS A 7 -5.25 26.78 7.70
C LYS A 7 -4.53 25.73 8.55
N GLY A 8 -4.75 25.75 9.85
CA GLY A 8 -4.26 24.74 10.77
C GLY A 8 -4.67 23.32 10.33
N PHE A 9 -4.00 22.31 10.85
CA PHE A 9 -4.32 20.91 10.61
C PHE A 9 -5.77 20.60 11.01
N GLU A 10 -6.59 20.15 10.06
CA GLU A 10 -7.95 19.66 10.29
C GLU A 10 -7.96 18.14 10.03
N TYR A 11 -8.14 17.35 11.08
CA TYR A 11 -8.18 15.88 10.99
C TYR A 11 -9.22 15.38 9.96
N ALA A 12 -10.40 16.00 9.92
CA ALA A 12 -11.46 15.65 8.98
C ALA A 12 -11.02 15.68 7.50
N ARG A 13 -10.04 16.50 7.15
CA ARG A 13 -9.49 16.58 5.78
C ARG A 13 -8.45 15.52 5.48
N SER A 14 -7.89 14.90 6.50
CA SER A 14 -6.86 13.84 6.35
C SER A 14 -7.48 12.45 6.20
N VAL A 15 -8.73 12.27 6.61
CA VAL A 15 -9.42 10.97 6.60
C VAL A 15 -10.13 10.75 5.26
N LYS A 16 -10.06 9.52 4.75
CA LYS A 16 -10.84 9.03 3.62
C LYS A 16 -12.28 8.76 4.09
N SER A 17 -13.28 8.83 3.19
CA SER A 17 -14.68 8.56 3.57
C SER A 17 -14.84 7.18 4.23
N ASP A 18 -15.63 7.11 5.31
CA ASP A 18 -15.76 5.94 6.21
C ASP A 18 -16.47 4.72 5.59
N PHE A 19 -16.96 4.83 4.36
CA PHE A 19 -17.92 3.85 3.79
C PHE A 19 -17.31 2.49 3.40
N SER A 20 -16.00 2.29 3.45
CA SER A 20 -15.42 1.07 2.88
C SER A 20 -14.12 0.59 3.53
N ASP A 21 -13.84 0.98 4.76
CA ASP A 21 -12.60 0.61 5.43
C ASP A 21 -12.77 -0.55 6.42
N GLU A 22 -11.69 -1.33 6.55
CA GLU A 22 -11.57 -2.38 7.57
C GLU A 22 -11.66 -1.76 8.98
N LEU A 23 -12.42 -2.39 9.90
CA LEU A 23 -12.66 -1.91 11.27
C LEU A 23 -11.36 -1.57 12.02
N ILE A 24 -10.35 -2.45 11.92
CA ILE A 24 -9.06 -2.25 12.61
C ILE A 24 -8.36 -1.01 12.07
N ASN A 25 -8.37 -0.80 10.77
CA ASN A 25 -7.76 0.37 10.15
C ASN A 25 -8.49 1.65 10.58
N SER A 26 -9.81 1.67 10.53
CA SER A 26 -10.62 2.84 10.87
C SER A 26 -10.54 3.22 12.34
N TYR A 27 -10.57 2.24 13.27
CA TYR A 27 -10.66 2.52 14.70
C TYR A 27 -9.31 2.58 15.42
N PHE A 28 -8.26 1.96 14.89
CA PHE A 28 -6.95 1.92 15.53
C PHE A 28 -5.85 2.61 14.71
N LEU A 29 -5.59 2.15 13.49
CA LEU A 29 -4.44 2.66 12.73
C LEU A 29 -4.64 4.10 12.28
N ARG A 30 -5.81 4.46 11.77
CA ARG A 30 -6.08 5.83 11.31
C ARG A 30 -6.01 6.89 12.40
N PRO A 31 -6.61 6.71 13.59
CA PRO A 31 -6.47 7.70 14.67
C PRO A 31 -5.01 7.89 15.10
N ILE A 32 -4.25 6.79 15.24
CA ILE A 32 -2.83 6.87 15.62
C ILE A 32 -2.01 7.52 14.50
N ALA A 33 -2.24 7.16 13.24
CA ALA A 33 -1.64 7.82 12.09
C ALA A 33 -1.99 9.32 12.05
N GLY A 34 -3.22 9.69 12.40
CA GLY A 34 -3.66 11.09 12.50
C GLY A 34 -2.84 11.91 13.52
N VAL A 35 -2.44 11.29 14.63
CA VAL A 35 -1.52 11.94 15.61
C VAL A 35 -0.15 12.15 14.97
N LEU A 36 0.41 11.16 14.26
CA LEU A 36 1.67 11.30 13.53
C LEU A 36 1.58 12.41 12.47
N VAL A 37 0.50 12.43 11.71
CA VAL A 37 0.26 13.44 10.68
C VAL A 37 0.19 14.83 11.28
N ARG A 38 -0.44 15.00 12.44
CA ARG A 38 -0.46 16.29 13.17
C ARG A 38 0.95 16.77 13.52
N VAL A 39 1.85 15.87 13.90
CA VAL A 39 3.25 16.19 14.19
C VAL A 39 4.02 16.53 12.91
N PHE A 40 3.81 15.80 11.83
CA PHE A 40 4.53 15.99 10.56
C PHE A 40 3.96 17.12 9.69
N TYR A 41 2.72 17.55 9.93
CA TYR A 41 2.05 18.57 9.13
C TYR A 41 2.82 19.91 9.07
N PRO A 42 3.32 20.48 10.20
CA PRO A 42 4.09 21.73 10.17
C PRO A 42 5.52 21.56 9.66
N THR A 43 6.00 20.33 9.46
CA THR A 43 7.37 20.04 9.02
C THR A 43 7.49 20.01 7.50
N PRO A 44 8.70 20.09 6.91
CA PRO A 44 8.91 19.93 5.49
C PRO A 44 8.79 18.47 4.99
N ILE A 45 8.48 17.51 5.88
CA ILE A 45 8.33 16.09 5.54
C ILE A 45 7.21 15.93 4.52
N THR A 46 7.52 15.20 3.45
CA THR A 46 6.59 14.90 2.36
C THR A 46 5.97 13.51 2.53
N PRO A 47 4.76 13.27 1.96
CA PRO A 47 4.17 11.93 1.94
C PRO A 47 5.11 10.86 1.39
N ASN A 48 5.76 11.11 0.25
CA ASN A 48 6.68 10.16 -0.37
C ASN A 48 7.86 9.77 0.54
N GLN A 49 8.30 10.67 1.43
CA GLN A 49 9.34 10.33 2.41
C GLN A 49 8.82 9.36 3.48
N LEU A 50 7.55 9.48 3.87
CA LEU A 50 6.91 8.51 4.78
C LEU A 50 6.72 7.17 4.10
N THR A 51 6.27 7.14 2.84
CA THR A 51 6.19 5.92 2.02
C THR A 51 7.54 5.19 1.97
N VAL A 52 8.63 5.92 1.65
CA VAL A 52 9.97 5.32 1.63
C VAL A 52 10.39 4.82 3.03
N ALA A 53 10.08 5.56 4.09
CA ALA A 53 10.36 5.13 5.46
C ALA A 53 9.57 3.85 5.81
N ALA A 54 8.30 3.75 5.42
CA ALA A 54 7.48 2.56 5.61
C ALA A 54 8.10 1.34 4.91
N ILE A 55 8.52 1.49 3.63
CA ILE A 55 9.18 0.42 2.88
C ILE A 55 10.47 -0.03 3.57
N LEU A 56 11.31 0.89 4.06
CA LEU A 56 12.54 0.56 4.77
C LEU A 56 12.27 -0.17 6.08
N VAL A 57 11.26 0.25 6.85
CA VAL A 57 10.83 -0.43 8.07
C VAL A 57 10.31 -1.83 7.77
N GLY A 58 9.51 -2.00 6.71
CA GLY A 58 9.03 -3.30 6.24
C GLY A 58 10.16 -4.23 5.79
N ALA A 59 11.14 -3.72 5.05
CA ALA A 59 12.33 -4.48 4.68
C ALA A 59 13.16 -4.90 5.91
N CYS A 60 13.28 -4.02 6.90
CA CYS A 60 13.90 -4.34 8.18
C CYS A 60 13.14 -5.45 8.91
N ALA A 61 11.80 -5.42 8.93
CA ALA A 61 10.99 -6.49 9.49
C ALA A 61 11.26 -7.84 8.81
N ALA A 62 11.40 -7.87 7.49
CA ALA A 62 11.75 -9.09 6.76
C ALA A 62 13.10 -9.67 7.21
N LEU A 63 14.11 -8.82 7.46
CA LEU A 63 15.40 -9.26 8.01
C LEU A 63 15.23 -9.93 9.39
N PHE A 64 14.42 -9.36 10.29
CA PHE A 64 14.13 -9.97 11.57
C PHE A 64 13.35 -11.28 11.44
N TYR A 65 12.38 -11.39 10.54
CA TYR A 65 11.68 -12.65 10.24
C TYR A 65 12.65 -13.72 9.72
N SER A 66 13.65 -13.35 8.93
CA SER A 66 14.61 -14.32 8.38
C SER A 66 15.47 -15.01 9.44
N ILE A 67 15.62 -14.44 10.64
CA ILE A 67 16.36 -15.03 11.75
C ILE A 67 15.59 -16.23 12.33
N GLY A 68 14.25 -16.12 12.41
CA GLY A 68 13.38 -17.22 12.81
C GLY A 68 13.32 -17.51 14.32
N GLU A 69 13.91 -16.68 15.17
CA GLU A 69 13.82 -16.80 16.61
C GLU A 69 12.55 -16.13 17.16
N TYR A 70 12.01 -16.63 18.26
CA TYR A 70 10.79 -16.09 18.87
C TYR A 70 10.86 -14.57 19.14
N ARG A 71 11.97 -14.09 19.71
CA ARG A 71 12.16 -12.65 20.02
C ARG A 71 12.23 -11.80 18.76
N THR A 72 12.96 -12.26 17.76
CA THR A 72 13.09 -11.52 16.48
C THR A 72 11.79 -11.52 15.70
N THR A 73 10.99 -12.57 15.78
CA THR A 73 9.65 -12.64 15.20
C THR A 73 8.70 -11.62 15.83
N ILE A 74 8.75 -11.43 17.16
CA ILE A 74 7.97 -10.38 17.82
C ILE A 74 8.40 -8.99 17.33
N ILE A 75 9.71 -8.74 17.28
CA ILE A 75 10.24 -7.45 16.76
C ILE A 75 9.79 -7.23 15.32
N ALA A 76 9.86 -8.26 14.48
CA ALA A 76 9.41 -8.18 13.10
C ALA A 76 7.91 -7.82 12.99
N GLY A 77 7.05 -8.44 13.81
CA GLY A 77 5.62 -8.11 13.88
C GLY A 77 5.36 -6.66 14.29
N LEU A 78 6.10 -6.15 15.27
CA LEU A 78 6.02 -4.74 15.68
C LEU A 78 6.48 -3.79 14.56
N LEU A 79 7.52 -4.16 13.81
CA LEU A 79 8.01 -3.38 12.66
C LEU A 79 6.99 -3.38 11.52
N ILE A 80 6.31 -4.49 11.23
CA ILE A 80 5.21 -4.53 10.23
C ILE A 80 4.07 -3.61 10.67
N THR A 81 3.68 -3.66 11.94
CA THR A 81 2.64 -2.74 12.46
C THR A 81 3.07 -1.28 12.34
N LEU A 82 4.34 -0.97 12.59
CA LEU A 82 4.89 0.38 12.39
C LEU A 82 4.90 0.77 10.90
N LYS A 83 5.25 -0.16 9.99
CA LYS A 83 5.16 0.04 8.54
C LYS A 83 3.75 0.44 8.13
N ASP A 84 2.73 -0.32 8.56
CA ASP A 84 1.32 -0.06 8.23
C ASP A 84 0.84 1.29 8.81
N LEU A 85 1.35 1.67 9.97
CA LEU A 85 1.06 2.95 10.58
C LEU A 85 1.66 4.13 9.77
N LEU A 86 2.91 4.00 9.30
CA LEU A 86 3.57 5.00 8.47
C LEU A 86 2.88 5.14 7.11
N ASP A 87 2.48 4.04 6.51
CA ASP A 87 1.71 3.95 5.27
C ASP A 87 0.34 4.65 5.41
N SER A 88 -0.40 4.34 6.47
CA SER A 88 -1.64 5.09 6.78
C SER A 88 -1.40 6.59 6.98
N ALA A 89 -0.26 6.96 7.57
CA ALA A 89 0.10 8.35 7.82
C ALA A 89 0.49 9.10 6.53
N ASP A 90 1.16 8.46 5.56
CA ASP A 90 1.56 9.12 4.31
C ASP A 90 0.35 9.51 3.47
N GLY A 91 -0.63 8.61 3.32
CA GLY A 91 -1.89 8.91 2.65
C GLY A 91 -2.71 10.01 3.33
N GLN A 92 -2.74 10.03 4.68
CA GLN A 92 -3.38 11.10 5.43
C GLN A 92 -2.62 12.43 5.27
N LEU A 93 -1.27 12.42 5.29
CA LEU A 93 -0.45 13.60 5.09
C LEU A 93 -0.60 14.16 3.66
N ALA A 94 -0.70 13.27 2.65
CA ALA A 94 -0.94 13.65 1.26
C ALA A 94 -2.26 14.42 1.12
N ARG A 95 -3.32 13.95 1.78
CA ARG A 95 -4.61 14.63 1.83
C ARG A 95 -4.53 15.96 2.58
N ALA A 96 -3.95 15.95 3.76
CA ALA A 96 -3.86 17.15 4.61
C ALA A 96 -3.05 18.28 3.95
N LYS A 97 -1.94 17.96 3.29
CA LYS A 97 -1.07 18.93 2.59
C LYS A 97 -1.49 19.18 1.14
N ASN A 98 -2.47 18.44 0.60
CA ASN A 98 -2.86 18.43 -0.82
C ASN A 98 -1.66 18.14 -1.75
N LEU A 99 -0.85 17.14 -1.39
CA LEU A 99 0.37 16.73 -2.09
C LEU A 99 0.19 15.35 -2.74
N PHE A 100 -0.83 15.21 -3.58
CA PHE A 100 -1.05 13.99 -4.34
C PHE A 100 -0.08 13.91 -5.52
N SER A 101 0.52 12.73 -5.71
CA SER A 101 1.36 12.49 -6.89
C SER A 101 1.17 11.07 -7.45
N ARG A 102 1.17 10.95 -8.77
CA ARG A 102 1.16 9.63 -9.43
C ARG A 102 2.41 8.82 -9.09
N ARG A 103 3.57 9.49 -8.96
CA ARG A 103 4.81 8.84 -8.52
C ARG A 103 4.63 8.21 -7.14
N GLY A 104 4.08 8.97 -6.16
CA GLY A 104 3.83 8.48 -4.81
C GLY A 104 2.96 7.23 -4.82
N ARG A 105 1.84 7.25 -5.55
CA ARG A 105 0.94 6.10 -5.66
C ARG A 105 1.64 4.83 -6.20
N PHE A 106 2.45 4.96 -7.24
CA PHE A 106 3.16 3.81 -7.79
C PHE A 106 4.28 3.31 -6.86
N VAL A 107 5.03 4.22 -6.22
CA VAL A 107 6.07 3.86 -5.24
C VAL A 107 5.46 3.13 -4.06
N ASP A 108 4.33 3.60 -3.56
CA ASP A 108 3.54 3.00 -2.50
C ASP A 108 3.13 1.55 -2.85
N SER A 109 2.36 1.37 -3.92
CA SER A 109 1.89 0.04 -4.33
C SER A 109 3.03 -0.95 -4.66
N ILE A 110 4.10 -0.48 -5.34
CA ILE A 110 5.26 -1.33 -5.65
C ILE A 110 6.01 -1.65 -4.37
N GLY A 111 6.14 -0.68 -3.46
CA GLY A 111 6.82 -0.84 -2.18
C GLY A 111 6.13 -1.87 -1.30
N ASP A 112 4.80 -1.82 -1.21
CA ASP A 112 4.00 -2.80 -0.48
C ASP A 112 4.21 -4.21 -1.03
N PHE A 113 4.12 -4.38 -2.35
CA PHE A 113 4.39 -5.68 -2.97
C PHE A 113 5.80 -6.20 -2.67
N VAL A 114 6.81 -5.33 -2.73
CA VAL A 114 8.20 -5.71 -2.43
C VAL A 114 8.35 -6.11 -0.96
N VAL A 115 7.75 -5.38 -0.04
CA VAL A 115 7.78 -5.72 1.40
C VAL A 115 7.10 -7.05 1.65
N ASP A 116 5.91 -7.28 1.10
CA ASP A 116 5.18 -8.53 1.23
C ASP A 116 6.01 -9.70 0.70
N LEU A 117 6.60 -9.55 -0.49
CA LEU A 117 7.47 -10.56 -1.09
C LEU A 117 8.68 -10.88 -0.18
N LEU A 118 9.36 -9.85 0.34
CA LEU A 118 10.50 -10.01 1.24
C LEU A 118 10.10 -10.72 2.54
N VAL A 119 8.96 -10.38 3.13
CA VAL A 119 8.45 -11.00 4.36
C VAL A 119 8.13 -12.47 4.12
N PHE A 120 7.41 -12.81 3.04
CA PHE A 120 7.12 -14.21 2.72
C PHE A 120 8.38 -15.02 2.42
N ILE A 121 9.35 -14.47 1.69
CA ILE A 121 10.65 -15.11 1.47
C ILE A 121 11.36 -15.33 2.80
N ALA A 122 11.40 -14.32 3.67
CA ALA A 122 12.08 -14.40 4.97
C ALA A 122 11.47 -15.48 5.88
N ILE A 123 10.15 -15.53 5.98
CA ILE A 123 9.42 -16.55 6.74
C ILE A 123 9.67 -17.94 6.16
N THR A 124 9.57 -18.08 4.83
CA THR A 124 9.82 -19.34 4.13
C THR A 124 11.23 -19.86 4.37
N LEU A 125 12.23 -18.98 4.29
CA LEU A 125 13.63 -19.34 4.57
C LEU A 125 13.86 -19.73 6.03
N SER A 126 13.24 -19.03 6.98
CA SER A 126 13.36 -19.36 8.39
C SER A 126 12.77 -20.73 8.70
N LEU A 127 11.59 -21.04 8.16
CA LEU A 127 10.94 -22.34 8.32
C LEU A 127 11.73 -23.46 7.62
N TYR A 128 12.21 -23.22 6.41
CA TYR A 128 12.99 -24.20 5.64
C TYR A 128 14.31 -24.57 6.33
N ARG A 129 14.92 -23.67 7.10
CA ARG A 129 16.11 -23.98 7.92
C ARG A 129 15.81 -24.96 9.06
N VAL A 130 14.60 -24.91 9.60
CA VAL A 130 14.16 -25.82 10.68
C VAL A 130 13.76 -27.18 10.10
N GLU A 131 13.01 -27.17 9.01
CA GLU A 131 12.51 -28.37 8.32
C GLU A 131 12.74 -28.21 6.80
N PRO A 132 13.82 -28.76 6.24
CA PRO A 132 14.12 -28.68 4.82
C PRO A 132 13.19 -29.58 3.99
N ALA A 133 11.98 -29.08 3.71
CA ALA A 133 10.96 -29.80 2.96
C ALA A 133 10.37 -28.94 1.83
N SER A 134 10.11 -29.58 0.67
CA SER A 134 9.59 -28.88 -0.51
C SER A 134 8.22 -28.23 -0.30
N HIS A 135 7.40 -28.80 0.59
CA HIS A 135 6.08 -28.23 0.90
C HIS A 135 6.19 -26.84 1.55
N ILE A 136 7.27 -26.51 2.28
CA ILE A 136 7.49 -25.20 2.87
C ILE A 136 7.69 -24.13 1.77
N ILE A 137 8.46 -24.47 0.73
CA ILE A 137 8.66 -23.58 -0.42
C ILE A 137 7.32 -23.38 -1.15
N PHE A 138 6.56 -24.47 -1.35
CA PHE A 138 5.24 -24.39 -1.97
C PHE A 138 4.27 -23.51 -1.15
N LEU A 139 4.25 -23.65 0.17
CA LEU A 139 3.43 -22.81 1.06
C LEU A 139 3.85 -21.34 1.00
N GLY A 140 5.16 -21.05 0.95
CA GLY A 140 5.67 -19.69 0.79
C GLY A 140 5.22 -19.04 -0.53
N LEU A 141 5.33 -19.77 -1.65
CA LEU A 141 4.85 -19.30 -2.95
C LEU A 141 3.32 -19.11 -2.96
N ALA A 142 2.58 -20.06 -2.40
CA ALA A 142 1.12 -19.96 -2.28
C ALA A 142 0.72 -18.75 -1.41
N GLY A 143 1.48 -18.46 -0.36
CA GLY A 143 1.29 -17.28 0.49
C GLY A 143 1.46 -15.97 -0.27
N VAL A 144 2.54 -15.82 -1.06
CA VAL A 144 2.76 -14.63 -1.91
C VAL A 144 1.62 -14.45 -2.91
N ILE A 145 1.24 -15.52 -3.61
CA ILE A 145 0.14 -15.48 -4.57
C ILE A 145 -1.18 -15.11 -3.86
N GLY A 146 -1.44 -15.74 -2.70
CA GLY A 146 -2.66 -15.52 -1.94
C GLY A 146 -2.81 -14.09 -1.44
N ILE A 147 -1.76 -13.48 -0.86
CA ILE A 147 -1.81 -12.09 -0.40
C ILE A 147 -1.99 -11.13 -1.56
N THR A 148 -1.29 -11.36 -2.67
CA THR A 148 -1.37 -10.52 -3.85
C THR A 148 -2.76 -10.55 -4.47
N LEU A 149 -3.38 -11.72 -4.60
CA LEU A 149 -4.75 -11.88 -5.09
C LEU A 149 -5.77 -11.26 -4.12
N ARG A 150 -5.58 -11.41 -2.80
CA ARG A 150 -6.46 -10.78 -1.80
C ARG A 150 -6.45 -9.26 -1.93
N VAL A 151 -5.27 -8.66 -2.06
CA VAL A 151 -5.12 -7.21 -2.23
C VAL A 151 -5.81 -6.76 -3.51
N SER A 152 -5.57 -7.44 -4.63
CA SER A 152 -6.20 -7.10 -5.92
C SER A 152 -7.72 -7.25 -5.88
N TYR A 153 -8.24 -8.31 -5.27
CA TYR A 153 -9.68 -8.48 -5.06
C TYR A 153 -10.27 -7.31 -4.27
N HIS A 154 -9.65 -6.96 -3.15
CA HIS A 154 -10.13 -5.85 -2.31
C HIS A 154 -10.11 -4.53 -3.08
N VAL A 155 -8.98 -4.20 -3.73
CA VAL A 155 -8.84 -2.95 -4.49
C VAL A 155 -9.82 -2.89 -5.65
N PHE A 156 -9.99 -3.98 -6.42
CA PHE A 156 -10.91 -4.02 -7.57
C PHE A 156 -12.36 -3.73 -7.15
N TYR A 157 -12.87 -4.45 -6.16
CA TYR A 157 -14.25 -4.26 -5.71
C TYR A 157 -14.45 -2.94 -4.96
N HIS A 158 -13.45 -2.49 -4.21
CA HIS A 158 -13.50 -1.19 -3.55
C HIS A 158 -13.55 -0.04 -4.55
N VAL A 159 -12.69 -0.03 -5.57
CA VAL A 159 -12.69 1.00 -6.61
C VAL A 159 -13.98 0.92 -7.44
N SER A 160 -14.46 -0.30 -7.77
CA SER A 160 -15.72 -0.49 -8.48
C SER A 160 -16.91 0.09 -7.70
N TYR A 161 -16.97 -0.15 -6.39
CA TYR A 161 -18.00 0.40 -5.51
C TYR A 161 -17.97 1.94 -5.48
N LEU A 162 -16.79 2.52 -5.31
CA LEU A 162 -16.64 3.98 -5.29
C LEU A 162 -17.00 4.66 -6.62
N HIS A 163 -16.83 3.96 -7.75
CA HIS A 163 -17.29 4.46 -9.05
C HIS A 163 -18.82 4.45 -9.18
N LEU A 164 -19.50 3.47 -8.58
CA LEU A 164 -20.98 3.43 -8.56
C LEU A 164 -21.58 4.56 -7.71
N GLU A 165 -20.86 5.01 -6.68
CA GLU A 165 -21.27 6.09 -5.78
C GLU A 165 -20.87 7.50 -6.28
N ASP A 166 -20.35 7.64 -7.51
CA ASP A 166 -19.83 8.91 -8.09
C ASP A 166 -18.79 9.65 -7.23
N GLN A 167 -18.24 8.98 -6.20
CA GLN A 167 -17.35 9.60 -5.22
C GLN A 167 -15.87 9.63 -5.66
N TYR A 168 -15.49 8.90 -6.72
CA TYR A 168 -14.07 8.74 -7.05
C TYR A 168 -13.81 8.68 -8.55
N GLN A 169 -13.59 9.82 -9.18
CA GLN A 169 -13.23 9.88 -10.61
C GLN A 169 -11.71 9.81 -10.88
N THR A 170 -10.87 9.77 -9.83
CA THR A 170 -9.43 9.98 -9.97
C THR A 170 -8.65 8.70 -10.22
N ASN A 171 -9.13 7.53 -9.78
CA ASN A 171 -8.47 6.25 -10.00
C ASN A 171 -9.09 5.51 -11.18
N ARG A 172 -8.24 4.97 -12.05
CA ARG A 172 -8.66 4.11 -13.15
C ARG A 172 -8.99 2.72 -12.60
N LEU A 173 -10.11 2.12 -13.01
CA LEU A 173 -10.47 0.73 -12.70
C LEU A 173 -9.42 -0.25 -13.22
N ILE A 174 -8.94 -0.01 -14.43
CA ILE A 174 -7.83 -0.74 -15.05
C ILE A 174 -6.77 0.30 -15.40
N GLU A 175 -5.56 0.12 -14.88
CA GLU A 175 -4.46 1.01 -15.19
C GLU A 175 -3.90 0.65 -16.58
N GLU A 176 -3.87 1.65 -17.48
CA GLU A 176 -3.33 1.53 -18.84
C GLU A 176 -2.45 2.73 -19.16
N ILE A 177 -1.43 2.52 -19.99
CA ILE A 177 -0.55 3.60 -20.44
C ILE A 177 -1.25 4.38 -21.55
N ARG A 178 -1.60 5.64 -21.25
CA ARG A 178 -2.20 6.57 -22.21
C ARG A 178 -1.15 7.50 -22.81
N GLU A 179 -1.50 8.16 -23.91
CA GLU A 179 -0.64 9.17 -24.56
C GLU A 179 -0.24 10.32 -23.62
N GLU A 180 -1.11 10.69 -22.68
CA GLU A 180 -0.83 11.68 -21.63
C GLU A 180 0.30 11.23 -20.71
N ASP A 181 0.35 9.94 -20.37
CA ASP A 181 1.37 9.35 -19.50
C ASP A 181 2.74 9.35 -20.19
N ARG A 182 2.76 9.12 -21.52
CA ARG A 182 3.99 9.13 -22.34
C ARG A 182 4.60 10.52 -22.49
N ARG A 183 3.74 11.56 -22.49
CA ARG A 183 4.17 12.97 -22.60
C ARG A 183 4.46 13.60 -21.24
N GLY A 184 4.11 12.90 -20.17
CA GLY A 184 4.25 13.36 -18.80
C GLY A 184 5.65 13.09 -18.22
N ASP A 185 5.66 12.77 -16.94
CA ASP A 185 6.86 12.50 -16.15
C ASP A 185 7.50 11.14 -16.49
N PRO A 186 8.76 11.11 -17.00
CA PRO A 186 9.42 9.85 -17.38
C PRO A 186 9.60 8.86 -16.22
N LEU A 187 9.78 9.36 -14.99
CA LEU A 187 9.90 8.49 -13.81
C LEU A 187 8.56 7.86 -13.45
N ALA A 188 7.47 8.64 -13.48
CA ALA A 188 6.13 8.11 -13.27
C ALA A 188 5.77 7.05 -14.32
N LEU A 189 6.16 7.25 -15.58
CA LEU A 189 5.96 6.27 -16.65
C LEU A 189 6.74 4.96 -16.39
N ARG A 190 7.98 5.02 -15.95
CA ARG A 190 8.77 3.83 -15.57
C ARG A 190 8.11 3.07 -14.42
N LEU A 191 7.70 3.78 -13.37
CA LEU A 191 7.00 3.19 -12.24
C LEU A 191 5.66 2.57 -12.67
N GLN A 192 4.93 3.20 -13.59
CA GLN A 192 3.71 2.64 -14.17
C GLN A 192 3.96 1.33 -14.92
N HIS A 193 5.07 1.20 -15.67
CA HIS A 193 5.43 -0.07 -16.31
C HIS A 193 5.70 -1.18 -15.29
N ILE A 194 6.43 -0.86 -14.19
CA ILE A 194 6.68 -1.83 -13.11
C ILE A 194 5.36 -2.21 -12.44
N PHE A 195 4.50 -1.24 -12.13
CA PHE A 195 3.18 -1.48 -11.55
C PHE A 195 2.35 -2.41 -12.44
N LEU A 196 2.30 -2.15 -13.76
CA LEU A 196 1.56 -2.99 -14.72
C LEU A 196 2.14 -4.41 -14.81
N LEU A 197 3.46 -4.58 -14.71
CA LEU A 197 4.09 -5.91 -14.69
C LEU A 197 3.62 -6.73 -13.47
N ILE A 198 3.46 -6.08 -12.32
CA ILE A 198 3.06 -6.74 -11.07
C ILE A 198 1.55 -6.99 -11.04
N TYR A 199 0.72 -6.01 -11.42
CA TYR A 199 -0.71 -6.01 -11.12
C TYR A 199 -1.63 -6.24 -12.33
N SER A 200 -1.20 -5.98 -13.58
CA SER A 200 -2.13 -5.99 -14.71
C SER A 200 -2.78 -7.36 -15.00
N TRP A 201 -2.09 -8.46 -14.70
CA TRP A 201 -2.66 -9.80 -14.86
C TRP A 201 -3.75 -10.09 -13.82
N GLN A 202 -3.61 -9.51 -12.63
CA GLN A 202 -4.57 -9.63 -11.53
C GLN A 202 -5.85 -8.84 -11.83
N ASP A 203 -5.71 -7.62 -12.34
CA ASP A 203 -6.85 -6.79 -12.75
C ASP A 203 -7.67 -7.50 -13.83
N LYS A 204 -6.99 -8.11 -14.83
CA LYS A 204 -7.65 -8.91 -15.87
C LYS A 204 -8.34 -10.15 -15.32
N LEU A 205 -7.73 -10.82 -14.34
CA LEU A 205 -8.32 -11.98 -13.68
C LEU A 205 -9.59 -11.57 -12.91
N MET A 206 -9.54 -10.49 -12.13
CA MET A 206 -10.69 -9.99 -11.37
C MET A 206 -11.83 -9.56 -12.28
N TYR A 207 -11.50 -8.84 -13.37
CA TYR A 207 -12.49 -8.46 -14.38
C TYR A 207 -13.15 -9.67 -15.04
N GLY A 208 -12.36 -10.70 -15.39
CA GLY A 208 -12.89 -11.93 -15.97
C GLY A 208 -13.80 -12.72 -15.02
N ILE A 209 -13.45 -12.77 -13.71
CA ILE A 209 -14.30 -13.38 -12.67
C ILE A 209 -15.60 -12.61 -12.51
N ASP A 210 -15.55 -11.28 -12.48
CA ASP A 210 -16.72 -10.41 -12.35
C ASP A 210 -17.67 -10.56 -13.55
N GLU A 211 -17.16 -10.59 -14.79
CA GLU A 211 -17.99 -10.85 -15.97
C GLU A 211 -18.63 -12.26 -15.96
N TRP A 212 -17.85 -13.28 -15.57
CA TRP A 212 -18.37 -14.64 -15.48
C TRP A 212 -19.49 -14.75 -14.41
N SER A 213 -19.38 -14.02 -13.32
CA SER A 213 -20.39 -14.03 -12.25
C SER A 213 -21.72 -13.36 -12.65
N LYS A 214 -21.71 -12.52 -13.70
CA LYS A 214 -22.89 -11.81 -14.22
C LYS A 214 -23.56 -12.54 -15.38
N SER A 215 -22.92 -13.54 -15.95
CA SER A 215 -23.44 -14.39 -17.03
C SER A 215 -24.30 -15.53 -16.48
#